data_b05136e81d5bdf2295a715bf2b3aeec6
#
_entry.id   b05136e81d5bdf2295a715bf2b3aeec6
#
_cell.length_a   1.000
_cell.length_b   1.000
_cell.length_c   1.000
_cell.angle_alpha   90.00
_cell.angle_beta   90.00
_cell.angle_gamma   90.00
#
_symmetry.space_group_name_H-M   'P 1'
#
loop_
_entity.id
_entity.type
_entity.pdbx_description
1 polymer ?
#
loop_
_entity_poly.entity_id
_entity_poly.type
_entity_poly.pdbx_seq_one_letter_code
_entity_poly.pdbx_strand_id
1 'polypeptide(L)'
;YSIGGGNRGIRVIGTRGASGIDGVTSTALGAAAVAAGPVALLIGDLSFLHDLGGLQAAASTTVPVTIVVVNNNGGGIFSFLPQHNQVESALFETLFGTPAALDIQRAAAVFGCDYARPACMDSFKHEFCHSLTSPGVTILEVRTNRDQNLALTECRKILRSSDDPGPPLPDPAADALARQDRLSLA
;
A
#
# COMPACT_ATOMS: atom_id res chain seq x y z
N TYR A 1 -4.95 -10.82 -0.39
CA TYR A 1 -5.25 -10.21 0.92
C TYR A 1 -6.76 -10.02 1.01
N SER A 2 -7.47 -10.78 1.86
CA SER A 2 -8.87 -10.49 2.16
C SER A 2 -8.89 -9.42 3.25
N ILE A 3 -9.30 -8.22 2.88
CA ILE A 3 -9.75 -7.25 3.86
C ILE A 3 -11.10 -7.79 4.34
N GLY A 4 -11.18 -8.22 5.60
CA GLY A 4 -12.38 -8.77 6.20
C GLY A 4 -13.54 -7.77 6.09
N GLY A 5 -14.36 -7.97 5.07
CA GLY A 5 -15.49 -7.12 4.76
C GLY A 5 -16.70 -7.48 5.60
N GLY A 6 -16.78 -6.97 6.81
CA GLY A 6 -18.11 -6.70 7.37
C GLY A 6 -18.73 -5.61 6.48
N ASN A 7 -20.00 -5.80 6.08
CA ASN A 7 -20.75 -4.86 5.23
C ASN A 7 -20.98 -3.51 5.97
N ARG A 8 -19.94 -2.68 6.01
CA ARG A 8 -19.93 -1.35 6.67
C ARG A 8 -19.95 -0.19 5.67
N GLY A 9 -20.37 -0.43 4.42
CA GLY A 9 -20.40 0.60 3.38
C GLY A 9 -19.01 1.00 2.84
N ILE A 10 -17.94 0.26 3.18
CA ILE A 10 -16.59 0.51 2.68
C ILE A 10 -16.43 -0.17 1.31
N ARG A 11 -16.10 0.64 0.29
CA ARG A 11 -15.71 0.13 -1.03
C ARG A 11 -14.20 -0.04 -1.06
N VAL A 12 -13.72 -1.22 -1.42
CA VAL A 12 -12.28 -1.50 -1.60
C VAL A 12 -11.98 -1.58 -3.08
N ILE A 13 -10.98 -0.82 -3.54
CA ILE A 13 -10.49 -0.79 -4.92
C ILE A 13 -9.06 -1.32 -4.91
N GLY A 14 -8.79 -2.37 -5.67
CA GLY A 14 -7.45 -2.91 -5.85
C GLY A 14 -6.94 -2.63 -7.27
N THR A 15 -5.74 -2.09 -7.40
CA THR A 15 -5.07 -1.85 -8.68
C THR A 15 -4.42 -3.15 -9.20
N ARG A 16 -5.17 -4.23 -9.27
CA ARG A 16 -4.66 -5.53 -9.73
C ARG A 16 -5.15 -5.84 -11.14
N GLY A 17 -4.26 -5.89 -12.06
CA GLY A 17 -4.51 -6.26 -13.47
C GLY A 17 -3.18 -6.37 -14.18
N ALA A 18 -2.31 -5.39 -14.03
CA ALA A 18 -0.88 -5.50 -14.31
C ALA A 18 -0.13 -5.46 -12.97
N SER A 19 0.96 -6.21 -12.84
CA SER A 19 1.78 -6.23 -11.61
C SER A 19 2.70 -4.99 -11.54
N GLY A 20 2.12 -3.79 -11.80
CA GLY A 20 2.82 -2.50 -11.76
C GLY A 20 2.69 -1.80 -10.41
N ILE A 21 3.61 -0.87 -10.14
CA ILE A 21 3.62 0.01 -8.97
C ILE A 21 3.38 1.47 -9.36
N ASP A 22 3.20 1.74 -10.63
CA ASP A 22 2.92 3.04 -11.25
C ASP A 22 1.42 3.40 -11.19
N GLY A 23 1.10 4.68 -11.23
CA GLY A 23 -0.26 5.20 -11.34
C GLY A 23 -1.16 4.97 -10.13
N VAL A 24 -0.65 4.52 -8.98
CA VAL A 24 -1.46 4.14 -7.81
C VAL A 24 -1.99 5.38 -7.09
N THR A 25 -1.16 6.41 -6.91
CA THR A 25 -1.54 7.70 -6.34
C THR A 25 -2.55 8.40 -7.23
N SER A 26 -2.29 8.47 -8.53
CA SER A 26 -3.19 9.03 -9.54
C SER A 26 -4.54 8.32 -9.55
N THR A 27 -4.56 7.00 -9.41
CA THR A 27 -5.80 6.20 -9.33
C THR A 27 -6.61 6.57 -8.08
N ALA A 28 -5.96 6.74 -6.93
CA ALA A 28 -6.65 7.12 -5.69
C ALA A 28 -7.25 8.53 -5.78
N LEU A 29 -6.52 9.48 -6.35
CA LEU A 29 -7.02 10.84 -6.57
C LEU A 29 -8.13 10.88 -7.62
N GLY A 30 -8.04 10.06 -8.68
CA GLY A 30 -9.13 9.88 -9.64
C GLY A 30 -10.39 9.26 -9.02
N ALA A 31 -10.21 8.29 -8.12
CA ALA A 31 -11.34 7.74 -7.36
C ALA A 31 -11.97 8.79 -6.43
N ALA A 32 -11.15 9.64 -5.80
CA ALA A 32 -11.61 10.72 -4.95
C ALA A 32 -12.46 11.75 -5.71
N ALA A 33 -12.14 12.03 -6.97
CA ALA A 33 -12.89 12.97 -7.80
C ALA A 33 -14.36 12.58 -8.03
N VAL A 34 -14.70 11.29 -7.86
CA VAL A 34 -16.06 10.75 -8.04
C VAL A 34 -16.63 10.13 -6.75
N ALA A 35 -15.87 10.12 -5.67
CA ALA A 35 -16.31 9.56 -4.40
C ALA A 35 -17.28 10.48 -3.68
N ALA A 36 -18.29 9.89 -3.04
CA ALA A 36 -19.23 10.63 -2.19
C ALA A 36 -18.69 10.84 -0.74
N GLY A 37 -17.49 10.40 -0.44
CA GLY A 37 -16.90 10.46 0.90
C GLY A 37 -15.37 10.34 0.87
N PRO A 38 -14.74 10.27 2.04
CA PRO A 38 -13.29 10.24 2.14
C PRO A 38 -12.68 9.01 1.45
N VAL A 39 -11.49 9.17 0.91
CA VAL A 39 -10.72 8.11 0.28
C VAL A 39 -9.44 7.85 1.07
N ALA A 40 -9.14 6.60 1.37
CA ALA A 40 -7.88 6.20 1.98
C ALA A 40 -7.09 5.29 1.02
N LEU A 41 -5.84 5.67 0.75
CA LEU A 41 -4.88 4.90 -0.02
C LEU A 41 -3.85 4.28 0.92
N LEU A 42 -3.62 2.96 0.82
CA LEU A 42 -2.47 2.29 1.45
C LEU A 42 -1.46 1.94 0.35
N ILE A 43 -0.24 2.44 0.48
CA ILE A 43 0.79 2.35 -0.56
C ILE A 43 2.18 2.15 0.05
N GLY A 44 3.08 1.44 -0.64
CA GLY A 44 4.49 1.37 -0.28
C GLY A 44 5.28 2.58 -0.80
N ASP A 45 6.43 2.83 -0.21
CA ASP A 45 7.33 3.95 -0.53
C ASP A 45 7.80 3.96 -2.00
N LEU A 46 8.18 2.83 -2.57
CA LEU A 46 8.58 2.75 -3.98
C LEU A 46 7.41 3.02 -4.92
N SER A 47 6.24 2.48 -4.64
CA SER A 47 5.06 2.72 -5.45
C SER A 47 4.60 4.19 -5.35
N PHE A 48 4.72 4.80 -4.17
CA PHE A 48 4.47 6.21 -3.97
C PHE A 48 5.45 7.08 -4.77
N LEU A 49 6.75 6.75 -4.75
CA LEU A 49 7.77 7.43 -5.55
C LEU A 49 7.52 7.33 -7.06
N HIS A 50 7.10 6.16 -7.55
CA HIS A 50 6.83 5.94 -8.97
C HIS A 50 5.71 6.81 -9.53
N ASP A 51 4.75 7.20 -8.70
CA ASP A 51 3.63 8.04 -9.10
C ASP A 51 3.55 9.35 -8.27
N LEU A 52 4.71 9.86 -7.88
CA LEU A 52 4.81 11.11 -7.13
C LEU A 52 4.21 12.29 -7.89
N GLY A 53 4.34 12.30 -9.23
CA GLY A 53 3.74 13.30 -10.10
C GLY A 53 2.21 13.32 -10.06
N GLY A 54 1.58 12.22 -9.69
CA GLY A 54 0.13 12.14 -9.48
C GLY A 54 -0.38 13.09 -8.39
N LEU A 55 0.47 13.46 -7.42
CA LEU A 55 0.14 14.46 -6.40
C LEU A 55 -0.17 15.86 -6.95
N GLN A 56 0.15 16.13 -8.21
CA GLN A 56 -0.26 17.39 -8.85
C GLN A 56 -1.78 17.60 -8.77
N ALA A 57 -2.57 16.53 -8.77
CA ALA A 57 -4.02 16.61 -8.64
C ALA A 57 -4.47 16.97 -7.20
N ALA A 58 -3.58 16.95 -6.21
CA ALA A 58 -3.91 17.30 -4.83
C ALA A 58 -4.43 18.73 -4.71
N ALA A 59 -3.86 19.67 -5.49
CA ALA A 59 -4.27 21.08 -5.48
C ALA A 59 -5.74 21.32 -5.86
N SER A 60 -6.36 20.40 -6.61
CA SER A 60 -7.77 20.46 -7.01
C SER A 60 -8.67 19.52 -6.20
N THR A 61 -8.11 18.77 -5.26
CA THR A 61 -8.84 17.78 -4.47
C THR A 61 -9.53 18.46 -3.29
N THR A 62 -10.85 18.39 -3.26
CA THR A 62 -11.69 19.02 -2.22
C THR A 62 -12.24 18.04 -1.20
N VAL A 63 -12.29 16.76 -1.55
CA VAL A 63 -12.68 15.69 -0.62
C VAL A 63 -11.48 15.26 0.22
N PRO A 64 -11.68 14.74 1.45
CA PRO A 64 -10.60 14.20 2.24
C PRO A 64 -9.95 12.99 1.55
N VAL A 65 -8.64 13.06 1.33
CA VAL A 65 -7.84 11.94 0.84
C VAL A 65 -6.68 11.68 1.78
N THR A 66 -6.63 10.49 2.34
CA THR A 66 -5.54 10.06 3.22
C THR A 66 -4.64 9.08 2.48
N ILE A 67 -3.37 9.42 2.30
CA ILE A 67 -2.36 8.54 1.71
C ILE A 67 -1.47 7.99 2.83
N VAL A 68 -1.65 6.73 3.19
CA VAL A 68 -0.81 6.04 4.17
C VAL A 68 0.36 5.40 3.43
N VAL A 69 1.55 5.99 3.56
CA VAL A 69 2.78 5.48 2.96
C VAL A 69 3.50 4.60 3.96
N VAL A 70 3.55 3.31 3.68
CA VAL A 70 4.37 2.36 4.45
C VAL A 70 5.80 2.44 3.92
N ASN A 71 6.64 3.18 4.64
CA ASN A 71 8.03 3.42 4.27
C ASN A 71 8.95 2.41 4.96
N ASN A 72 9.37 1.41 4.22
CA ASN A 72 10.38 0.43 4.63
C ASN A 72 11.75 0.65 3.95
N ASN A 73 11.90 1.78 3.26
CA ASN A 73 13.07 2.19 2.50
C ASN A 73 13.44 1.17 1.41
N GLY A 74 12.45 0.78 0.58
CA GLY A 74 12.74 0.01 -0.63
C GLY A 74 11.83 -1.19 -0.89
N GLY A 75 12.33 -2.11 -1.71
CA GLY A 75 11.63 -3.29 -2.23
C GLY A 75 11.48 -4.43 -1.23
N GLY A 76 10.85 -4.20 -0.08
CA GLY A 76 10.70 -5.20 0.99
C GLY A 76 10.05 -6.51 0.57
N ILE A 77 9.24 -6.51 -0.48
CA ILE A 77 8.63 -7.72 -1.04
C ILE A 77 9.68 -8.72 -1.53
N PHE A 78 10.82 -8.24 -2.04
CA PHE A 78 11.88 -9.10 -2.57
C PHE A 78 12.65 -9.83 -1.48
N SER A 79 12.62 -9.37 -0.22
CA SER A 79 13.23 -10.07 0.92
C SER A 79 12.57 -11.44 1.21
N PHE A 80 11.35 -11.68 0.70
CA PHE A 80 10.67 -12.97 0.82
C PHE A 80 11.01 -13.97 -0.29
N LEU A 81 11.83 -13.56 -1.27
CA LEU A 81 12.24 -14.40 -2.38
C LEU A 81 13.55 -15.14 -2.06
N PRO A 82 13.78 -16.32 -2.68
CA PRO A 82 15.03 -17.09 -2.49
C PRO A 82 16.30 -16.28 -2.76
N GLN A 83 16.24 -15.32 -3.67
CA GLN A 83 17.37 -14.45 -4.05
C GLN A 83 17.93 -13.66 -2.85
N HIS A 84 17.10 -13.37 -1.85
CA HIS A 84 17.56 -12.67 -0.64
C HIS A 84 18.69 -13.40 0.08
N ASN A 85 18.66 -14.75 0.07
CA ASN A 85 19.68 -15.59 0.72
C ASN A 85 20.75 -16.11 -0.26
N GLN A 86 20.58 -15.91 -1.57
CA GLN A 86 21.47 -16.48 -2.60
C GLN A 86 22.38 -15.42 -3.23
N VAL A 87 22.01 -14.15 -3.14
CA VAL A 87 22.76 -13.03 -3.73
C VAL A 87 23.52 -12.32 -2.60
N GLU A 88 24.72 -11.85 -2.94
CA GLU A 88 25.50 -11.00 -2.02
C GLU A 88 24.68 -9.77 -1.59
N SER A 89 24.77 -9.39 -0.30
CA SER A 89 23.87 -8.41 0.32
C SER A 89 23.90 -7.04 -0.37
N ALA A 90 25.09 -6.53 -0.75
CA ALA A 90 25.19 -5.23 -1.42
C ALA A 90 24.59 -5.27 -2.83
N LEU A 91 24.76 -6.39 -3.54
CA LEU A 91 24.14 -6.60 -4.84
C LEU A 91 22.62 -6.75 -4.73
N PHE A 92 22.15 -7.46 -3.70
CA PHE A 92 20.72 -7.56 -3.43
C PHE A 92 20.10 -6.19 -3.16
N GLU A 93 20.72 -5.36 -2.33
CA GLU A 93 20.24 -3.99 -2.06
C GLU A 93 20.20 -3.14 -3.34
N THR A 94 21.18 -3.30 -4.21
CA THR A 94 21.24 -2.54 -5.47
C THR A 94 20.16 -2.95 -6.47
N LEU A 95 19.90 -4.27 -6.61
CA LEU A 95 19.03 -4.79 -7.68
C LEU A 95 17.57 -4.99 -7.23
N PHE A 96 17.34 -5.27 -5.94
CA PHE A 96 16.04 -5.65 -5.41
C PHE A 96 15.59 -4.74 -4.27
N GLY A 97 16.47 -4.43 -3.33
CA GLY A 97 16.17 -3.53 -2.21
C GLY A 97 15.89 -2.10 -2.70
N THR A 98 16.68 -1.64 -3.65
CA THR A 98 16.54 -0.34 -4.33
C THR A 98 16.09 0.80 -3.39
N PRO A 99 16.83 1.08 -2.29
CA PRO A 99 16.41 2.08 -1.31
C PRO A 99 16.35 3.46 -1.98
N ALA A 100 15.17 4.08 -1.92
CA ALA A 100 14.92 5.33 -2.63
C ALA A 100 15.37 6.58 -1.84
N ALA A 101 15.61 6.46 -0.54
CA ALA A 101 15.93 7.56 0.38
C ALA A 101 15.01 8.79 0.19
N LEU A 102 13.74 8.58 -0.14
CA LEU A 102 12.77 9.64 -0.41
C LEU A 102 12.43 10.39 0.87
N ASP A 103 12.57 11.71 0.84
CA ASP A 103 12.03 12.60 1.87
C ASP A 103 10.55 12.88 1.57
N ILE A 104 9.67 12.06 2.16
CA ILE A 104 8.23 12.13 1.93
C ILE A 104 7.64 13.46 2.45
N GLN A 105 8.19 14.03 3.54
CA GLN A 105 7.76 15.31 4.06
C GLN A 105 8.01 16.44 3.06
N ARG A 106 9.18 16.47 2.45
CA ARG A 106 9.50 17.47 1.43
C ARG A 106 8.66 17.26 0.17
N ALA A 107 8.44 16.00 -0.22
CA ALA A 107 7.56 15.69 -1.34
C ALA A 107 6.13 16.18 -1.07
N ALA A 108 5.57 15.95 0.11
CA ALA A 108 4.26 16.47 0.51
C ALA A 108 4.20 18.00 0.38
N ALA A 109 5.22 18.69 0.90
CA ALA A 109 5.29 20.16 0.86
C ALA A 109 5.33 20.72 -0.57
N VAL A 110 6.02 20.06 -1.51
CA VAL A 110 6.07 20.48 -2.92
C VAL A 110 4.68 20.52 -3.56
N PHE A 111 3.80 19.59 -3.18
CA PHE A 111 2.46 19.49 -3.75
C PHE A 111 1.36 20.09 -2.86
N GLY A 112 1.75 20.78 -1.77
CA GLY A 112 0.79 21.41 -0.85
C GLY A 112 -0.08 20.42 -0.08
N CYS A 113 0.42 19.20 0.14
CA CYS A 113 -0.24 18.19 0.94
C CYS A 113 0.11 18.33 2.41
N ASP A 114 -0.85 18.08 3.30
CA ASP A 114 -0.58 17.91 4.72
C ASP A 114 0.27 16.66 4.96
N TYR A 115 1.12 16.71 6.01
CA TYR A 115 1.99 15.60 6.33
C TYR A 115 2.05 15.35 7.82
N ALA A 116 1.97 14.07 8.21
CA ALA A 116 2.28 13.64 9.56
C ALA A 116 3.06 12.31 9.55
N ARG A 117 3.90 12.13 10.57
CA ARG A 117 4.64 10.89 10.81
C ARG A 117 4.37 10.41 12.23
N PRO A 118 3.31 9.62 12.42
CA PRO A 118 2.93 9.09 13.71
C PRO A 118 4.02 8.18 14.29
N ALA A 119 4.33 8.37 15.57
CA ALA A 119 5.37 7.61 16.26
C ALA A 119 4.87 6.28 16.84
N CYS A 120 3.57 6.13 17.02
CA CYS A 120 2.93 4.93 17.57
C CYS A 120 1.53 4.72 16.99
N MET A 121 0.93 3.58 17.34
CA MET A 121 -0.41 3.23 16.83
C MET A 121 -1.49 4.20 17.28
N ASP A 122 -1.41 4.75 18.48
CA ASP A 122 -2.44 5.68 18.97
C ASP A 122 -2.35 7.04 18.28
N SER A 123 -1.13 7.55 18.05
CA SER A 123 -0.96 8.75 17.23
C SER A 123 -1.37 8.50 15.77
N PHE A 124 -1.11 7.31 15.22
CA PHE A 124 -1.58 6.95 13.87
C PHE A 124 -3.11 6.97 13.79
N LYS A 125 -3.81 6.36 14.74
CA LYS A 125 -5.28 6.38 14.77
C LYS A 125 -5.83 7.81 14.84
N HIS A 126 -5.23 8.64 15.69
CA HIS A 126 -5.63 10.04 15.82
C HIS A 126 -5.48 10.80 14.50
N GLU A 127 -4.28 10.78 13.90
CA GLU A 127 -3.99 11.45 12.63
C GLU A 127 -4.85 10.91 11.48
N PHE A 128 -5.04 9.58 11.42
CA PHE A 128 -5.87 8.95 10.40
C PHE A 128 -7.34 9.38 10.53
N CYS A 129 -7.91 9.36 11.73
CA CYS A 129 -9.29 9.82 11.94
C CYS A 129 -9.45 11.31 11.60
N HIS A 130 -8.48 12.15 11.97
CA HIS A 130 -8.47 13.57 11.64
C HIS A 130 -8.42 13.79 10.13
N SER A 131 -7.53 13.09 9.41
CA SER A 131 -7.38 13.23 7.96
C SER A 131 -8.62 12.83 7.16
N LEU A 132 -9.45 11.90 7.67
CA LEU A 132 -10.71 11.51 7.01
C LEU A 132 -11.78 12.63 7.02
N THR A 133 -11.59 13.67 7.82
CA THR A 133 -12.51 14.81 7.92
C THR A 133 -11.89 16.12 7.42
N SER A 134 -10.58 16.13 7.14
CA SER A 134 -9.85 17.30 6.65
C SER A 134 -9.90 17.37 5.13
N PRO A 135 -10.42 18.44 4.51
CA PRO A 135 -10.40 18.58 3.05
C PRO A 135 -8.98 18.57 2.48
N GLY A 136 -8.83 18.01 1.28
CA GLY A 136 -7.54 17.94 0.60
C GLY A 136 -6.79 16.63 0.87
N VAL A 137 -5.50 16.63 0.62
CA VAL A 137 -4.66 15.42 0.70
C VAL A 137 -3.75 15.47 1.93
N THR A 138 -3.88 14.46 2.77
CA THR A 138 -3.00 14.24 3.93
C THR A 138 -2.14 13.00 3.69
N ILE A 139 -0.83 13.12 3.86
CA ILE A 139 0.12 12.01 3.74
C ILE A 139 0.56 11.59 5.14
N LEU A 140 0.31 10.33 5.49
CA LEU A 140 0.75 9.72 6.74
C LEU A 140 1.90 8.75 6.47
N GLU A 141 3.12 9.10 6.90
CA GLU A 141 4.28 8.21 6.76
C GLU A 141 4.38 7.25 7.95
N VAL A 142 4.27 5.96 7.67
CA VAL A 142 4.48 4.89 8.65
C VAL A 142 5.81 4.21 8.35
N ARG A 143 6.83 4.46 9.17
CA ARG A 143 8.13 3.82 9.01
C ARG A 143 8.13 2.41 9.58
N THR A 144 8.67 1.49 8.80
CA THR A 144 8.83 0.08 9.15
C THR A 144 10.25 -0.38 8.82
N ASN A 145 10.62 -1.57 9.32
CA ASN A 145 11.91 -2.18 9.05
C ASN A 145 11.71 -3.49 8.28
N ARG A 146 12.44 -3.69 7.17
CA ARG A 146 12.32 -4.86 6.29
C ARG A 146 12.71 -6.15 7.00
N ASP A 147 13.80 -6.14 7.78
CA ASP A 147 14.31 -7.33 8.46
C ASP A 147 13.37 -7.77 9.59
N GLN A 148 12.84 -6.80 10.36
CA GLN A 148 11.84 -7.09 11.39
C GLN A 148 10.56 -7.66 10.79
N ASN A 149 10.11 -7.15 9.63
CA ASN A 149 8.94 -7.65 8.95
C ASN A 149 9.15 -9.08 8.42
N LEU A 150 10.34 -9.38 7.89
CA LEU A 150 10.71 -10.72 7.46
C LEU A 150 10.67 -11.70 8.64
N ALA A 151 11.35 -11.36 9.75
CA ALA A 151 11.39 -12.18 10.96
C ALA A 151 9.99 -12.46 11.54
N LEU A 152 9.13 -11.44 11.62
CA LEU A 152 7.74 -11.58 12.08
C LEU A 152 6.92 -12.49 11.16
N THR A 153 7.13 -12.41 9.86
CA THR A 153 6.41 -13.24 8.89
C THR A 153 6.83 -14.69 8.97
N GLU A 154 8.11 -14.96 9.17
CA GLU A 154 8.64 -16.32 9.38
C GLU A 154 8.12 -16.93 10.68
N CYS A 155 8.15 -16.18 11.78
CA CYS A 155 7.53 -16.61 13.04
C CYS A 155 6.05 -16.96 12.87
N ARG A 156 5.30 -16.14 12.14
CA ARG A 156 3.87 -16.42 11.85
C ARG A 156 3.65 -17.67 11.00
N LYS A 157 4.55 -17.97 10.06
CA LYS A 157 4.47 -19.20 9.26
C LYS A 157 4.66 -20.42 10.15
N ILE A 158 5.64 -20.39 11.06
CA ILE A 158 5.93 -21.47 12.00
C ILE A 158 4.71 -21.70 12.92
N LEU A 159 4.17 -20.65 13.52
CA LEU A 159 2.99 -20.74 14.38
C LEU A 159 1.74 -21.28 13.66
N ARG A 160 1.54 -20.90 12.40
CA ARG A 160 0.42 -21.41 11.60
C ARG A 160 0.61 -22.87 11.16
N SER A 161 1.83 -23.33 10.99
CA SER A 161 2.11 -24.71 10.64
C SER A 161 1.93 -25.69 11.80
N SER A 162 1.88 -25.17 13.05
CA SER A 162 1.72 -26.00 14.26
C SER A 162 0.25 -26.18 14.70
N ASP A 163 -0.67 -25.27 14.32
CA ASP A 163 -1.99 -25.24 14.97
C ASP A 163 -3.23 -25.30 14.05
N ASP A 164 -3.15 -25.09 12.75
CA ASP A 164 -4.31 -25.25 11.84
C ASP A 164 -3.86 -25.12 10.36
N PRO A 165 -4.21 -26.05 9.48
CA PRO A 165 -4.16 -25.82 8.04
C PRO A 165 -5.31 -24.86 7.69
N GLY A 166 -5.15 -23.56 7.94
CA GLY A 166 -6.13 -22.53 7.61
C GLY A 166 -6.79 -22.73 6.23
N PRO A 167 -7.93 -22.13 5.93
CA PRO A 167 -8.66 -22.39 4.71
C PRO A 167 -7.73 -22.30 3.49
N PRO A 168 -7.83 -23.24 2.54
CA PRO A 168 -6.96 -23.27 1.36
C PRO A 168 -7.01 -21.89 0.71
N LEU A 169 -5.83 -21.39 0.35
CA LEU A 169 -5.73 -20.15 -0.45
C LEU A 169 -6.60 -20.35 -1.69
N PRO A 170 -7.44 -19.37 -2.06
CA PRO A 170 -8.22 -19.47 -3.29
C PRO A 170 -7.26 -19.74 -4.46
N ASP A 171 -7.53 -20.79 -5.19
CA ASP A 171 -6.75 -21.18 -6.35
C ASP A 171 -6.83 -20.05 -7.40
N PRO A 172 -5.71 -19.38 -7.72
CA PRO A 172 -5.71 -18.29 -8.69
C PRO A 172 -6.17 -18.74 -10.09
N ALA A 173 -6.09 -20.04 -10.39
CA ALA A 173 -6.58 -20.61 -11.65
C ALA A 173 -8.12 -20.74 -11.65
N ALA A 174 -8.73 -21.11 -10.53
CA ALA A 174 -10.18 -21.19 -10.41
C ALA A 174 -10.86 -19.82 -10.53
N ASP A 175 -10.24 -18.77 -9.98
CA ASP A 175 -10.75 -17.40 -10.08
C ASP A 175 -10.61 -16.81 -11.50
N ALA A 176 -9.61 -17.23 -12.25
CA ALA A 176 -9.42 -16.84 -13.67
C ALA A 176 -10.47 -17.48 -14.60
N LEU A 177 -10.79 -18.76 -14.38
CA LEU A 177 -11.85 -19.46 -15.15
C LEU A 177 -13.23 -18.84 -14.88
N ALA A 178 -13.57 -18.57 -13.63
CA ALA A 178 -14.86 -17.98 -13.26
C ALA A 178 -15.08 -16.56 -13.83
N ARG A 179 -14.00 -15.87 -14.20
CA ARG A 179 -14.06 -14.55 -14.87
C ARG A 179 -14.22 -14.66 -16.38
N GLN A 180 -13.67 -15.70 -17.00
CA GLN A 180 -13.82 -15.95 -18.43
C GLN A 180 -15.29 -16.28 -18.79
N ASP A 181 -15.97 -17.05 -17.94
CA ASP A 181 -17.38 -17.40 -18.14
C ASP A 181 -18.34 -16.20 -18.01
N ARG A 182 -17.97 -15.18 -17.23
CA ARG A 182 -18.79 -13.95 -17.08
C ARG A 182 -18.62 -12.97 -18.24
N LEU A 183 -17.51 -13.04 -18.98
CA LEU A 183 -17.26 -12.19 -20.15
C LEU A 183 -17.82 -12.77 -21.45
N SER A 184 -18.19 -14.05 -21.46
CA SER A 184 -18.82 -14.71 -22.61
C SER A 184 -20.35 -14.62 -22.63
N LEU A 185 -20.96 -14.02 -21.60
CA LEU A 185 -22.42 -13.86 -21.45
C LEU A 185 -22.90 -12.41 -21.49
N ALA A 186 -22.03 -11.48 -21.88
CA ALA A 186 -22.33 -10.07 -22.14
C ALA A 186 -21.98 -9.67 -23.57
#